data_286135cc0683d5bbe35d0e96ea254b4c
#
_entry.id   286135cc0683d5bbe35d0e96ea254b4c
#
_cell.length_a   1.000
_cell.length_b   1.000
_cell.length_c   1.000
_cell.angle_alpha   90.00
_cell.angle_beta   90.00
_cell.angle_gamma   90.00
#
_symmetry.space_group_name_H-M   'P 1'
#
loop_
_entity.id
_entity.type
_entity.pdbx_description
1 polymer ?
#
loop_
_entity_poly.entity_id
_entity_poly.type
_entity_poly.pdbx_seq_one_letter_code
_entity_poly.pdbx_strand_id
1 'polypeptide(L)'
;MITLYRREDQGWTYREAWYDEAAGEFVVHHGVLGANGKISAEKADASEAEQLLEGFLGQCREDGYEEPKDESLSELKLMYPLKGEKPSVSEDRNVTTVHREVLGVLAWRGLGVISDPEIESHQGGHASVMRLKTLHQGKAREAVKSAVRGSDVPASKIELHAG
;
A
#
# COMPACT_ATOMS: atom_id res chain seq x y z
N MET A 1 9.29 -4.81 -6.01
CA MET A 1 8.53 -3.67 -6.53
C MET A 1 9.16 -2.37 -6.04
N ILE A 2 9.39 -1.43 -6.94
CA ILE A 2 9.96 -0.11 -6.63
C ILE A 2 8.94 0.94 -7.03
N THR A 3 8.60 1.84 -6.10
CA THR A 3 7.68 2.96 -6.35
C THR A 3 8.43 4.28 -6.20
N LEU A 4 8.36 5.10 -7.23
CA LEU A 4 8.99 6.41 -7.29
C LEU A 4 7.94 7.50 -7.42
N TYR A 5 8.23 8.67 -6.87
CA TYR A 5 7.30 9.79 -6.82
C TYR A 5 7.92 11.08 -7.37
N ARG A 6 7.06 11.90 -7.95
CA ARG A 6 7.41 13.27 -8.35
C ARG A 6 6.36 14.24 -7.83
N ARG A 7 6.83 15.34 -7.24
CA ARG A 7 5.92 16.42 -6.85
C ARG A 7 5.62 17.31 -8.03
N GLU A 8 4.34 17.58 -8.24
CA GLU A 8 3.84 18.51 -9.24
C GLU A 8 3.03 19.62 -8.57
N ASP A 9 2.62 20.63 -9.34
CA ASP A 9 1.88 21.79 -8.80
C ASP A 9 0.57 21.39 -8.09
N GLN A 10 -0.08 20.33 -8.57
CA GLN A 10 -1.35 19.84 -8.04
C GLN A 10 -1.24 18.63 -7.10
N GLY A 11 -0.03 18.26 -6.69
CA GLY A 11 0.19 17.12 -5.80
C GLY A 11 1.28 16.18 -6.29
N TRP A 12 1.15 14.90 -5.94
CA TRP A 12 2.15 13.89 -6.26
C TRP A 12 1.65 12.98 -7.38
N THR A 13 2.58 12.58 -8.24
CA THR A 13 2.42 11.48 -9.18
C THR A 13 3.37 10.35 -8.82
N TYR A 14 3.03 9.13 -9.20
CA TYR A 14 3.84 7.97 -8.92
C TYR A 14 4.05 7.11 -10.16
N ARG A 15 5.16 6.37 -10.17
CA ARG A 15 5.49 5.32 -11.13
C ARG A 15 6.07 4.14 -10.37
N GLU A 16 5.64 2.95 -10.72
CA GLU A 16 6.15 1.71 -10.14
C GLU A 16 6.25 0.61 -11.20
N ALA A 17 7.13 -0.33 -10.98
CA ALA A 17 7.32 -1.47 -11.86
C ALA A 17 7.70 -2.72 -11.07
N TRP A 18 7.31 -3.87 -11.62
CA TRP A 18 7.68 -5.18 -11.08
C TRP A 18 7.65 -6.24 -12.17
N TYR A 19 8.27 -7.37 -11.89
CA TYR A 19 8.17 -8.56 -12.71
C TYR A 19 7.18 -9.54 -12.08
N ASP A 20 6.15 -9.87 -12.84
CA ASP A 20 5.19 -10.93 -12.49
C ASP A 20 5.71 -12.25 -13.04
N GLU A 21 6.36 -13.03 -12.19
CA GLU A 21 6.97 -14.31 -12.56
C GLU A 21 5.92 -15.32 -13.03
N ALA A 22 4.76 -15.34 -12.39
CA ALA A 22 3.68 -16.29 -12.72
C ALA A 22 3.09 -16.02 -14.10
N ALA A 23 2.93 -14.75 -14.46
CA ALA A 23 2.44 -14.34 -15.77
C ALA A 23 3.55 -14.23 -16.83
N GLY A 24 4.83 -14.18 -16.44
CA GLY A 24 5.95 -13.88 -17.33
C GLY A 24 5.84 -12.49 -17.95
N GLU A 25 5.53 -11.50 -17.14
CA GLU A 25 5.27 -10.14 -17.59
C GLU A 25 6.02 -9.10 -16.76
N PHE A 26 6.60 -8.12 -17.46
CA PHE A 26 7.08 -6.89 -16.84
C PHE A 26 5.92 -5.88 -16.78
N VAL A 27 5.60 -5.41 -15.60
CA VAL A 27 4.42 -4.57 -15.32
C VAL A 27 4.85 -3.19 -14.89
N VAL A 28 4.23 -2.17 -15.48
CA VAL A 28 4.37 -0.76 -15.09
C VAL A 28 3.01 -0.22 -14.67
N HIS A 29 2.97 0.44 -13.54
CA HIS A 29 1.79 1.09 -12.98
C HIS A 29 2.13 2.53 -12.64
N HIS A 30 1.26 3.48 -13.00
CA HIS A 30 1.51 4.90 -12.77
C HIS A 30 0.21 5.68 -12.63
N GLY A 31 0.28 6.84 -12.00
CA GLY A 31 -0.87 7.71 -11.87
C GLY A 31 -0.66 8.88 -10.94
N VAL A 32 -1.77 9.50 -10.56
CA VAL A 32 -1.83 10.55 -9.54
C VAL A 32 -2.03 9.91 -8.18
N LEU A 33 -1.26 10.34 -7.19
CA LEU A 33 -1.35 9.84 -5.83
C LEU A 33 -2.77 9.94 -5.28
N GLY A 34 -3.32 8.83 -4.85
CA GLY A 34 -4.66 8.73 -4.28
C GLY A 34 -5.77 8.43 -5.30
N ALA A 35 -5.46 8.40 -6.59
CA ALA A 35 -6.37 7.97 -7.65
C ALA A 35 -5.92 6.62 -8.22
N ASN A 36 -6.86 5.88 -8.79
CA ASN A 36 -6.53 4.67 -9.53
C ASN A 36 -5.61 5.01 -10.71
N GLY A 37 -4.55 4.26 -10.83
CA GLY A 37 -3.58 4.46 -11.90
C GLY A 37 -3.92 3.70 -13.18
N LYS A 38 -2.95 3.73 -14.09
CA LYS A 38 -2.94 2.95 -15.32
C LYS A 38 -1.87 1.89 -15.24
N ILE A 39 -2.18 0.72 -15.75
CA ILE A 39 -1.27 -0.42 -15.78
C ILE A 39 -1.00 -0.83 -17.22
N SER A 40 0.24 -1.18 -17.49
CA SER A 40 0.66 -1.82 -18.75
C SER A 40 1.57 -3.00 -18.44
N ALA A 41 1.51 -4.02 -19.27
CA ALA A 41 2.33 -5.20 -19.10
C ALA A 41 2.85 -5.67 -20.46
N GLU A 42 4.08 -6.18 -20.49
CA GLU A 42 4.67 -6.79 -21.68
C GLU A 42 5.32 -8.13 -21.30
N LYS A 43 5.28 -9.06 -22.23
CA LYS A 43 5.92 -10.37 -22.04
C LYS A 43 7.42 -10.19 -21.94
N ALA A 44 8.01 -10.82 -20.93
CA ALA A 44 9.45 -10.81 -20.69
C ALA A 44 9.87 -12.04 -19.88
N ASP A 45 11.06 -12.54 -20.13
CA ASP A 45 11.71 -13.45 -19.19
C ASP A 45 12.42 -12.65 -18.08
N ALA A 46 12.96 -13.35 -17.08
CA ALA A 46 13.61 -12.71 -15.93
C ALA A 46 14.79 -11.80 -16.34
N SER A 47 15.57 -12.18 -17.34
CA SER A 47 16.71 -11.40 -17.83
C SER A 47 16.25 -10.14 -18.56
N GLU A 48 15.26 -10.26 -19.42
CA GLU A 48 14.65 -9.12 -20.12
C GLU A 48 13.99 -8.17 -19.11
N ALA A 49 13.32 -8.69 -18.09
CA ALA A 49 12.70 -7.89 -17.04
C ALA A 49 13.72 -7.06 -16.25
N GLU A 50 14.92 -7.59 -15.97
CA GLU A 50 16.00 -6.82 -15.34
C GLU A 50 16.42 -5.63 -16.20
N GLN A 51 16.57 -5.83 -17.52
CA GLN A 51 16.92 -4.77 -18.45
C GLN A 51 15.81 -3.70 -18.56
N LEU A 52 14.56 -4.15 -18.61
CA LEU A 52 13.40 -3.26 -18.63
C LEU A 52 13.29 -2.43 -17.34
N LEU A 53 13.60 -3.04 -16.20
CA LEU A 53 13.62 -2.34 -14.91
C LEU A 53 14.70 -1.26 -14.86
N GLU A 54 15.91 -1.56 -15.33
CA GLU A 54 16.99 -0.56 -15.44
C GLU A 54 16.60 0.62 -16.33
N GLY A 55 16.03 0.34 -17.49
CA GLY A 55 15.52 1.37 -18.41
C GLY A 55 14.41 2.20 -17.79
N PHE A 56 13.47 1.57 -17.10
CA PHE A 56 12.39 2.23 -16.38
C PHE A 56 12.93 3.17 -15.30
N LEU A 57 13.84 2.70 -14.45
CA LEU A 57 14.43 3.50 -13.37
C LEU A 57 15.24 4.69 -13.93
N GLY A 58 16.00 4.48 -15.01
CA GLY A 58 16.73 5.55 -15.68
C GLY A 58 15.79 6.64 -16.21
N GLN A 59 14.71 6.24 -16.88
CA GLN A 59 13.71 7.18 -17.39
C GLN A 59 12.98 7.92 -16.25
N CYS A 60 12.63 7.24 -15.18
CA CYS A 60 12.02 7.87 -14.01
C CYS A 60 12.92 8.95 -13.41
N ARG A 61 14.21 8.67 -13.26
CA ARG A 61 15.18 9.67 -12.74
C ARG A 61 15.32 10.87 -13.66
N GLU A 62 15.41 10.66 -14.97
CA GLU A 62 15.42 11.75 -15.93
C GLU A 62 14.16 12.61 -15.86
N ASP A 63 13.01 12.00 -15.61
CA ASP A 63 11.72 12.69 -15.47
C ASP A 63 11.51 13.31 -14.09
N GLY A 64 12.46 13.19 -13.16
CA GLY A 64 12.41 13.80 -11.83
C GLY A 64 11.67 12.97 -10.78
N TYR A 65 11.46 11.68 -11.02
CA TYR A 65 10.92 10.74 -10.03
C TYR A 65 12.02 10.21 -9.13
N GLU A 66 11.75 10.13 -7.85
CA GLU A 66 12.70 9.63 -6.84
C GLU A 66 12.00 8.87 -5.73
N GLU A 67 12.75 8.09 -4.98
CA GLU A 67 12.23 7.43 -3.78
C GLU A 67 11.87 8.49 -2.72
N PRO A 68 10.77 8.30 -1.98
CA PRO A 68 10.39 9.24 -0.94
C PRO A 68 11.39 9.19 0.21
N LYS A 69 11.72 10.35 0.76
CA LYS A 69 12.55 10.44 1.97
C LYS A 69 11.70 10.08 3.20
N ASP A 70 12.28 9.38 4.15
CA ASP A 70 11.58 8.96 5.39
C ASP A 70 10.92 10.14 6.12
N GLU A 71 11.59 11.29 6.16
CA GLU A 71 11.06 12.51 6.77
C GLU A 71 9.83 13.10 6.07
N SER A 72 9.59 12.72 4.82
CA SER A 72 8.43 13.13 4.03
C SER A 72 7.22 12.21 4.24
N LEU A 73 7.41 11.08 4.89
CA LEU A 73 6.38 10.08 5.10
C LEU A 73 5.68 10.28 6.45
N SER A 74 4.37 10.16 6.42
CA SER A 74 3.53 10.10 7.62
C SER A 74 3.16 8.65 7.92
N GLU A 75 3.11 8.29 9.19
CA GLU A 75 2.64 6.97 9.60
C GLU A 75 1.15 6.98 9.90
N LEU A 76 0.47 5.92 9.48
CA LEU A 76 -0.92 5.62 9.80
C LEU A 76 -0.99 4.21 10.38
N LYS A 77 -1.67 4.04 11.50
CA LYS A 77 -1.92 2.74 12.13
C LYS A 77 -3.37 2.32 11.92
N LEU A 78 -3.54 1.12 11.43
CA LEU A 78 -4.82 0.43 11.33
C LEU A 78 -4.86 -0.64 12.41
N MET A 79 -5.85 -0.56 13.30
CA MET A 79 -5.94 -1.42 14.47
C MET A 79 -7.26 -2.17 14.49
N TYR A 80 -7.19 -3.45 14.77
CA TYR A 80 -8.34 -4.31 15.05
C TYR A 80 -8.26 -4.79 16.50
N PRO A 81 -9.02 -4.19 17.43
CA PRO A 81 -9.04 -4.64 18.84
C PRO A 81 -9.48 -6.08 18.98
N LEU A 82 -8.75 -6.86 19.76
CA LEU A 82 -9.00 -8.26 20.03
C LEU A 82 -9.74 -8.46 21.34
N LYS A 83 -10.51 -9.53 21.43
CA LYS A 83 -11.20 -9.93 22.67
C LYS A 83 -10.26 -10.56 23.70
N GLY A 84 -9.14 -11.14 23.26
CA GLY A 84 -8.16 -11.81 24.09
C GLY A 84 -6.73 -11.47 23.67
N GLU A 85 -5.75 -12.20 24.17
CA GLU A 85 -4.34 -12.01 23.87
C GLU A 85 -3.98 -12.43 22.44
N LYS A 86 -4.79 -13.29 21.85
CA LYS A 86 -4.62 -13.78 20.49
C LYS A 86 -5.95 -13.65 19.74
N PRO A 87 -5.90 -13.48 18.40
CA PRO A 87 -7.12 -13.45 17.61
C PRO A 87 -7.85 -14.80 17.66
N SER A 88 -9.17 -14.76 17.82
CA SER A 88 -10.04 -15.90 17.56
C SER A 88 -10.02 -16.24 16.06
N VAL A 89 -10.58 -17.39 15.67
CA VAL A 89 -10.67 -17.78 14.26
C VAL A 89 -11.41 -16.73 13.42
N SER A 90 -12.50 -16.16 13.96
CA SER A 90 -13.26 -15.13 13.24
C SER A 90 -12.53 -13.78 13.19
N GLU A 91 -11.84 -13.41 14.26
CA GLU A 91 -11.01 -12.19 14.29
C GLU A 91 -9.83 -12.29 13.32
N ASP A 92 -9.15 -13.43 13.28
CA ASP A 92 -8.05 -13.67 12.32
C ASP A 92 -8.53 -13.58 10.87
N ARG A 93 -9.69 -14.14 10.57
CA ARG A 93 -10.33 -14.03 9.25
C ARG A 93 -10.63 -12.57 8.89
N ASN A 94 -11.17 -11.81 9.83
CA ASN A 94 -11.47 -10.39 9.62
C ASN A 94 -10.21 -9.57 9.38
N VAL A 95 -9.17 -9.78 10.19
CA VAL A 95 -7.87 -9.11 10.04
C VAL A 95 -7.25 -9.41 8.67
N THR A 96 -7.24 -10.68 8.28
CA THR A 96 -6.73 -11.11 6.97
C THR A 96 -7.50 -10.48 5.82
N THR A 97 -8.83 -10.42 5.93
CA THR A 97 -9.69 -9.78 4.91
C THR A 97 -9.39 -8.29 4.80
N VAL A 98 -9.35 -7.58 5.92
CA VAL A 98 -9.04 -6.15 5.95
C VAL A 98 -7.65 -5.88 5.38
N HIS A 99 -6.65 -6.64 5.80
CA HIS A 99 -5.28 -6.50 5.29
C HIS A 99 -5.22 -6.61 3.77
N ARG A 100 -5.84 -7.65 3.21
CA ARG A 100 -5.88 -7.88 1.76
C ARG A 100 -6.57 -6.73 1.00
N GLU A 101 -7.75 -6.31 1.45
CA GLU A 101 -8.52 -5.25 0.80
C GLU A 101 -7.79 -3.89 0.88
N VAL A 102 -7.23 -3.57 2.03
CA VAL A 102 -6.46 -2.34 2.22
C VAL A 102 -5.19 -2.35 1.38
N LEU A 103 -4.44 -3.44 1.39
CA LEU A 103 -3.22 -3.60 0.59
C LEU A 103 -3.50 -3.34 -0.90
N GLY A 104 -4.58 -3.92 -1.42
CA GLY A 104 -4.98 -3.75 -2.82
C GLY A 104 -5.35 -2.30 -3.16
N VAL A 105 -6.19 -1.67 -2.35
CA VAL A 105 -6.62 -0.28 -2.60
C VAL A 105 -5.46 0.71 -2.50
N LEU A 106 -4.56 0.54 -1.52
CA LEU A 106 -3.38 1.39 -1.39
C LEU A 106 -2.44 1.24 -2.59
N ALA A 107 -2.18 0.02 -3.01
CA ALA A 107 -1.32 -0.26 -4.17
C ALA A 107 -1.87 0.37 -5.44
N TRP A 108 -3.16 0.22 -5.73
CA TRP A 108 -3.81 0.80 -6.92
C TRP A 108 -3.77 2.33 -6.96
N ARG A 109 -3.61 2.99 -5.82
CA ARG A 109 -3.59 4.45 -5.68
C ARG A 109 -2.20 5.03 -5.40
N GLY A 110 -1.16 4.20 -5.41
CA GLY A 110 0.22 4.63 -5.16
C GLY A 110 0.48 5.12 -3.73
N LEU A 111 -0.38 4.75 -2.76
CA LEU A 111 -0.37 5.30 -1.40
C LEU A 111 0.59 4.58 -0.44
N GLY A 112 1.24 3.54 -0.90
CA GLY A 112 2.20 2.78 -0.12
C GLY A 112 1.75 1.35 0.18
N VAL A 113 2.48 0.69 1.06
CA VAL A 113 2.27 -0.71 1.44
C VAL A 113 1.99 -0.77 2.94
N ILE A 114 0.92 -1.45 3.30
CA ILE A 114 0.60 -1.72 4.69
C ILE A 114 1.39 -2.95 5.17
N SER A 115 1.90 -2.90 6.39
CA SER A 115 2.63 -4.01 7.00
C SER A 115 1.72 -5.21 7.28
N ASP A 116 2.34 -6.37 7.46
CA ASP A 116 1.63 -7.52 8.01
C ASP A 116 1.09 -7.19 9.41
N PRO A 117 -0.01 -7.85 9.83
CA PRO A 117 -0.57 -7.65 11.16
C PRO A 117 0.37 -8.13 12.27
N GLU A 118 0.55 -7.31 13.30
CA GLU A 118 1.27 -7.66 14.53
C GLU A 118 0.37 -7.45 15.74
N ILE A 119 0.52 -8.30 16.78
CA ILE A 119 -0.26 -8.16 18.00
C ILE A 119 0.45 -7.22 18.95
N GLU A 120 -0.25 -6.18 19.41
CA GLU A 120 0.25 -5.19 20.35
C GLU A 120 -0.71 -4.96 21.51
N SER A 121 -0.17 -4.45 22.60
CA SER A 121 -1.00 -3.97 23.72
C SER A 121 -1.78 -2.73 23.32
N HIS A 122 -3.06 -2.70 23.64
CA HIS A 122 -3.96 -1.61 23.29
C HIS A 122 -5.06 -1.44 24.33
N GLN A 123 -5.14 -0.27 24.98
CA GLN A 123 -6.21 0.10 25.93
C GLN A 123 -6.52 -0.96 27.00
N GLY A 124 -5.47 -1.53 27.59
CA GLY A 124 -5.62 -2.57 28.62
C GLY A 124 -5.90 -3.98 28.08
N GLY A 125 -5.93 -4.14 26.76
CA GLY A 125 -6.07 -5.41 26.06
C GLY A 125 -5.05 -5.55 24.96
N HIS A 126 -5.44 -6.15 23.84
CA HIS A 126 -4.61 -6.37 22.68
C HIS A 126 -5.33 -5.95 21.39
N ALA A 127 -4.55 -5.60 20.37
CA ALA A 127 -5.05 -5.35 19.04
C ALA A 127 -4.12 -5.96 18.00
N SER A 128 -4.68 -6.32 16.86
CA SER A 128 -3.90 -6.58 15.64
C SER A 128 -3.62 -5.24 14.97
N VAL A 129 -2.36 -4.91 14.76
CA VAL A 129 -1.91 -3.59 14.30
C VAL A 129 -1.17 -3.74 12.97
N MET A 130 -1.55 -2.92 12.01
CA MET A 130 -0.91 -2.80 10.71
C MET A 130 -0.46 -1.35 10.51
N ARG A 131 0.71 -1.14 9.93
CA ARG A 131 1.31 0.19 9.75
C ARG A 131 1.49 0.52 8.29
N LEU A 132 1.23 1.77 7.97
CA LEU A 132 1.43 2.34 6.65
C LEU A 132 2.28 3.60 6.76
N LYS A 133 3.33 3.67 5.96
CA LYS A 133 4.04 4.93 5.68
C LYS A 133 3.57 5.48 4.34
N THR A 134 3.17 6.73 4.29
CA THR A 134 2.57 7.34 3.11
C THR A 134 2.96 8.81 2.96
N LEU A 135 3.04 9.28 1.72
CA LEU A 135 3.27 10.70 1.41
C LEU A 135 2.05 11.58 1.71
N HIS A 136 0.85 11.02 1.80
CA HIS A 136 -0.36 11.80 2.01
C HIS A 136 -1.35 11.08 2.93
N GLN A 137 -1.24 11.35 4.22
CA GLN A 137 -2.03 10.69 5.27
C GLN A 137 -3.56 10.81 5.04
N GLY A 138 -4.04 11.97 4.60
CA GLY A 138 -5.47 12.18 4.36
C GLY A 138 -6.02 11.27 3.26
N LYS A 139 -5.33 11.19 2.12
CA LYS A 139 -5.73 10.29 1.02
C LYS A 139 -5.60 8.83 1.41
N ALA A 140 -4.57 8.46 2.15
CA ALA A 140 -4.40 7.10 2.66
C ALA A 140 -5.53 6.72 3.62
N ARG A 141 -5.89 7.62 4.52
CA ARG A 141 -7.02 7.41 5.45
C ARG A 141 -8.34 7.18 4.71
N GLU A 142 -8.63 7.97 3.69
CA GLU A 142 -9.85 7.79 2.88
C GLU A 142 -9.82 6.48 2.07
N ALA A 143 -8.66 6.10 1.54
CA ALA A 143 -8.48 4.83 0.85
C ALA A 143 -8.71 3.63 1.78
N VAL A 144 -8.15 3.66 3.00
CA VAL A 144 -8.36 2.61 4.01
C VAL A 144 -9.83 2.52 4.40
N LYS A 145 -10.49 3.64 4.67
CA LYS A 145 -11.93 3.66 4.98
C LYS A 145 -12.77 3.08 3.84
N SER A 146 -12.43 3.41 2.61
CA SER A 146 -13.11 2.87 1.42
C SER A 146 -12.93 1.36 1.31
N ALA A 147 -11.73 0.85 1.53
CA ALA A 147 -11.43 -0.58 1.50
C ALA A 147 -12.21 -1.34 2.59
N VAL A 148 -12.24 -0.81 3.81
CA VAL A 148 -12.98 -1.42 4.94
C VAL A 148 -14.47 -1.44 4.66
N ARG A 149 -15.04 -0.36 4.13
CA ARG A 149 -16.47 -0.32 3.76
C ARG A 149 -16.83 -1.31 2.64
N GLY A 150 -15.91 -1.55 1.72
CA GLY A 150 -16.08 -2.53 0.65
C GLY A 150 -15.87 -3.98 1.10
N SER A 151 -15.36 -4.21 2.31
CA SER A 151 -15.17 -5.53 2.90
C SER A 151 -16.40 -5.99 3.68
N ASP A 152 -16.44 -7.28 4.02
CA ASP A 152 -17.50 -7.84 4.88
C ASP A 152 -17.27 -7.55 6.38
N VAL A 153 -16.18 -6.86 6.71
CA VAL A 153 -15.83 -6.55 8.10
C VAL A 153 -16.49 -5.24 8.51
N PRO A 154 -17.23 -5.21 9.65
CA PRO A 154 -17.85 -3.98 10.13
C PRO A 154 -16.81 -2.89 10.41
N ALA A 155 -17.04 -1.68 9.89
CA ALA A 155 -16.15 -0.53 10.07
C ALA A 155 -15.95 -0.17 11.56
N SER A 156 -16.93 -0.44 12.42
CA SER A 156 -16.86 -0.21 13.86
C SER A 156 -15.81 -1.04 14.59
N LYS A 157 -15.32 -2.12 13.96
CA LYS A 157 -14.24 -2.97 14.52
C LYS A 157 -12.85 -2.46 14.19
N ILE A 158 -12.73 -1.42 13.38
CA ILE A 158 -11.46 -0.89 12.90
C ILE A 158 -11.23 0.51 13.46
N GLU A 159 -10.05 0.74 13.99
CA GLU A 159 -9.58 2.04 14.44
C GLU A 159 -8.43 2.52 13.55
N LEU A 160 -8.42 3.80 13.22
CA LEU A 160 -7.36 4.46 12.47
C LEU A 160 -6.72 5.55 13.30
N HIS A 161 -5.43 5.43 13.54
CA HIS A 161 -4.65 6.38 14.31
C HIS A 161 -3.47 6.93 13.48
N ALA A 162 -3.13 8.20 13.71
CA ALA A 162 -1.85 8.73 13.27
C ALA A 162 -0.74 8.03 14.09
N GLY A 163 0.32 7.63 13.42
CA GLY A 163 1.45 6.96 14.05
C GLY A 163 2.42 7.92 14.72
#